data_0020877e3173e9e6d6d9c828ae57b00f
#
_entry.id   0020877e3173e9e6d6d9c828ae57b00f
#
_cell.length_a   1.000
_cell.length_b   1.000
_cell.length_c   1.000
_cell.angle_alpha   90.00
_cell.angle_beta   90.00
_cell.angle_gamma   90.00
#
_symmetry.space_group_name_H-M   'P 1'
#
loop_
_entity.id
_entity.type
_entity.pdbx_description
1 polymer ?
#
loop_
_entity_poly.entity_id
_entity_poly.type
_entity_poly.pdbx_seq_one_letter_code
_entity_poly.pdbx_strand_id
1 'polypeptide(L)'
;GKEKDALKTYEKVLTLDGDNLQANIFLGSYFYLQAEKEKKKLDDDFKKITSPTRMQYARYRNGLSDVLTNSYSKAKTYLQRVLQVFPSMEAGNTLERIKKIEAEIR
;
A
#
# COMPACT_ATOMS: atom_id res chain seq x y z
N GLY A 1 -1.77 3.90 -19.38
CA GLY A 1 -3.21 3.84 -19.51
C GLY A 1 -3.92 4.87 -18.67
N LYS A 2 -5.22 4.73 -18.56
CA LYS A 2 -6.08 5.67 -17.82
C LYS A 2 -5.71 5.78 -16.33
N GLU A 3 -5.29 4.68 -15.72
CA GLU A 3 -4.89 4.69 -14.30
C GLU A 3 -3.67 5.55 -14.07
N LYS A 4 -2.68 5.46 -14.95
CA LYS A 4 -1.45 6.27 -14.83
C LYS A 4 -1.74 7.75 -15.03
N ASP A 5 -2.65 8.07 -15.94
CA ASP A 5 -3.05 9.45 -16.20
C ASP A 5 -3.79 10.02 -14.97
N ALA A 6 -4.69 9.22 -14.38
CA ALA A 6 -5.40 9.61 -13.17
C ALA A 6 -4.44 9.78 -12.00
N LEU A 7 -3.44 8.89 -11.88
CA LEU A 7 -2.41 8.99 -10.85
C LEU A 7 -1.68 10.32 -10.92
N LYS A 8 -1.22 10.68 -12.11
CA LYS A 8 -0.51 11.95 -12.33
C LYS A 8 -1.40 13.16 -12.04
N THR A 9 -2.66 13.08 -12.45
CA THR A 9 -3.63 14.15 -12.23
C THR A 9 -3.83 14.41 -10.75
N TYR A 10 -4.07 13.34 -9.97
CA TYR A 10 -4.30 13.48 -8.54
C TYR A 10 -3.05 13.88 -7.77
N GLU A 11 -1.88 13.40 -8.19
CA GLU A 11 -0.63 13.85 -7.60
C GLU A 11 -0.45 15.35 -7.79
N LYS A 12 -0.78 15.86 -8.99
CA LYS A 12 -0.73 17.28 -9.29
C LYS A 12 -1.74 18.07 -8.44
N VAL A 13 -2.94 17.54 -8.24
CA VAL A 13 -3.93 18.17 -7.37
C VAL A 13 -3.37 18.36 -5.97
N LEU A 14 -2.66 17.38 -5.44
CA LEU A 14 -2.09 17.45 -4.10
C LEU A 14 -0.95 18.46 -3.99
N THR A 15 -0.28 18.81 -5.09
CA THR A 15 0.73 19.89 -5.05
C THR A 15 0.08 21.26 -4.84
N LEU A 16 -1.18 21.41 -5.25
CA LEU A 16 -1.94 22.66 -5.12
C LEU A 16 -2.79 22.68 -3.86
N ASP A 17 -3.31 21.50 -3.45
CA ASP A 17 -4.17 21.36 -2.29
C ASP A 17 -3.87 20.01 -1.63
N GLY A 18 -2.95 20.01 -0.67
CA GLY A 18 -2.48 18.80 0.00
C GLY A 18 -3.54 18.06 0.79
N ASP A 19 -4.65 18.74 1.14
CA ASP A 19 -5.75 18.14 1.91
C ASP A 19 -6.93 17.74 1.03
N ASN A 20 -6.77 17.79 -0.30
CA ASN A 20 -7.85 17.42 -1.21
C ASN A 20 -8.31 15.98 -0.93
N LEU A 21 -9.58 15.84 -0.55
CA LEU A 21 -10.13 14.56 -0.10
C LEU A 21 -10.12 13.50 -1.20
N GLN A 22 -10.62 13.85 -2.37
CA GLN A 22 -10.69 12.90 -3.50
C GLN A 22 -9.32 12.40 -3.94
N ALA A 23 -8.34 13.30 -4.00
CA ALA A 23 -6.98 12.95 -4.41
C ALA A 23 -6.34 12.00 -3.38
N ASN A 24 -6.50 12.29 -2.09
CA ASN A 24 -5.96 11.42 -1.04
C ASN A 24 -6.64 10.05 -1.02
N ILE A 25 -7.96 10.00 -1.25
CA ILE A 25 -8.70 8.73 -1.34
C ILE A 25 -8.19 7.92 -2.53
N PHE A 26 -8.09 8.55 -3.71
CA PHE A 26 -7.64 7.85 -4.91
C PHE A 26 -6.22 7.29 -4.73
N LEU A 27 -5.30 8.12 -4.31
CA LEU A 27 -3.89 7.72 -4.18
C LEU A 27 -3.71 6.68 -3.08
N GLY A 28 -4.40 6.85 -1.96
CA GLY A 28 -4.37 5.88 -0.87
C GLY A 28 -4.88 4.52 -1.32
N SER A 29 -6.01 4.48 -2.01
CA SER A 29 -6.59 3.25 -2.53
C SER A 29 -5.72 2.62 -3.60
N TYR A 30 -5.17 3.43 -4.49
CA TYR A 30 -4.29 2.96 -5.57
C TYR A 30 -3.07 2.24 -5.01
N PHE A 31 -2.35 2.87 -4.09
CA PHE A 31 -1.15 2.28 -3.52
C PHE A 31 -1.45 1.10 -2.61
N TYR A 32 -2.61 1.11 -1.93
CA TYR A 32 -3.03 -0.03 -1.13
C TYR A 32 -3.28 -1.26 -2.02
N LEU A 33 -4.01 -1.11 -3.12
CA LEU A 33 -4.28 -2.21 -4.05
C LEU A 33 -2.99 -2.70 -4.71
N GLN A 34 -2.09 -1.78 -5.04
CA GLN A 34 -0.78 -2.11 -5.57
C GLN A 34 0.01 -2.97 -4.57
N ALA A 35 0.01 -2.55 -3.30
CA ALA A 35 0.69 -3.29 -2.24
C ALA A 35 0.10 -4.69 -2.04
N GLU A 36 -1.23 -4.80 -2.08
CA GLU A 36 -1.91 -6.09 -1.94
C GLU A 36 -1.53 -7.04 -3.08
N LYS A 37 -1.45 -6.55 -4.29
CA LYS A 37 -1.03 -7.36 -5.45
C LYS A 37 0.42 -7.82 -5.32
N GLU A 38 1.31 -6.93 -4.93
CA GLU A 38 2.72 -7.24 -4.75
C GLU A 38 2.92 -8.28 -3.64
N LYS A 39 2.23 -8.09 -2.51
CA LYS A 39 2.30 -9.03 -1.38
C LYS A 39 1.76 -10.40 -1.78
N LYS A 40 0.61 -10.42 -2.46
CA LYS A 40 0.00 -11.68 -2.91
C LYS A 40 0.94 -12.46 -3.83
N LYS A 41 1.60 -11.77 -4.75
CA LYS A 41 2.54 -12.41 -5.65
C LYS A 41 3.71 -13.04 -4.88
N LEU A 42 4.27 -12.31 -3.93
CA LEU A 42 5.36 -12.82 -3.09
C LEU A 42 4.92 -14.04 -2.30
N ASP A 43 3.74 -13.98 -1.68
CA ASP A 43 3.19 -15.08 -0.89
C ASP A 43 2.94 -16.31 -1.77
N ASP A 44 2.33 -16.12 -2.94
CA ASP A 44 2.01 -17.22 -3.85
C ASP A 44 3.27 -17.88 -4.40
N ASP A 45 4.25 -17.08 -4.80
CA ASP A 45 5.53 -17.60 -5.32
C ASP A 45 6.29 -18.38 -4.25
N PHE A 46 6.29 -17.88 -3.01
CA PHE A 46 6.98 -18.55 -1.90
C PHE A 46 6.30 -19.88 -1.54
N LYS A 47 4.96 -19.94 -1.58
CA LYS A 47 4.20 -21.16 -1.30
C LYS A 47 4.52 -22.29 -2.28
N LYS A 48 4.96 -21.98 -3.48
CA LYS A 48 5.32 -22.99 -4.49
C LYS A 48 6.63 -23.69 -4.17
N ILE A 49 7.43 -23.13 -3.29
CA ILE A 49 8.73 -23.71 -2.91
C ILE A 49 8.50 -24.74 -1.81
N THR A 50 8.81 -25.99 -2.10
CA THR A 50 8.55 -27.11 -1.18
C THR A 50 9.43 -27.06 0.07
N SER A 51 10.71 -26.79 -0.11
CA SER A 51 11.68 -26.73 0.99
C SER A 51 12.56 -25.50 0.78
N PRO A 52 12.12 -24.34 1.24
CA PRO A 52 12.88 -23.12 0.97
C PRO A 52 14.23 -23.11 1.66
N THR A 53 15.24 -22.67 0.94
CA THR A 53 16.57 -22.43 1.48
C THR A 53 16.55 -21.17 2.32
N ARG A 54 17.61 -20.97 3.12
CA ARG A 54 17.78 -19.72 3.88
C ARG A 54 17.72 -18.50 2.97
N MET A 55 18.40 -18.59 1.81
CA MET A 55 18.44 -17.50 0.86
C MET A 55 17.08 -17.20 0.26
N GLN A 56 16.32 -18.23 -0.07
CA GLN A 56 14.95 -18.06 -0.58
C GLN A 56 14.04 -17.43 0.46
N TYR A 57 14.15 -17.86 1.70
CA TYR A 57 13.39 -17.27 2.80
C TYR A 57 13.77 -15.80 3.02
N ALA A 58 15.07 -15.49 2.99
CA ALA A 58 15.56 -14.13 3.15
C ALA A 58 15.07 -13.21 2.03
N ARG A 59 15.05 -13.69 0.79
CA ARG A 59 14.53 -12.93 -0.36
C ARG A 59 13.05 -12.64 -0.19
N TYR A 60 12.29 -13.63 0.27
CA TYR A 60 10.87 -13.45 0.53
C TYR A 60 10.64 -12.39 1.61
N ARG A 61 11.36 -12.47 2.72
CA ARG A 61 11.26 -11.49 3.80
C ARG A 61 11.66 -10.09 3.36
N ASN A 62 12.74 -9.99 2.58
CA ASN A 62 13.18 -8.71 2.03
C ASN A 62 12.14 -8.13 1.07
N GLY A 63 11.53 -8.97 0.25
CA GLY A 63 10.46 -8.55 -0.66
C GLY A 63 9.26 -8.00 0.10
N LEU A 64 8.85 -8.67 1.17
CA LEU A 64 7.76 -8.19 2.02
C LEU A 64 8.10 -6.84 2.66
N SER A 65 9.33 -6.69 3.14
CA SER A 65 9.79 -5.43 3.73
C SER A 65 9.78 -4.29 2.71
N ASP A 66 10.17 -4.57 1.46
CA ASP A 66 10.13 -3.59 0.37
C ASP A 66 8.71 -3.15 0.05
N VAL A 67 7.77 -4.10 -0.02
CA VAL A 67 6.36 -3.78 -0.25
C VAL A 67 5.82 -2.91 0.88
N LEU A 68 6.16 -3.24 2.12
CA LEU A 68 5.75 -2.48 3.29
C LEU A 68 6.27 -1.04 3.21
N THR A 69 7.55 -0.88 2.93
CA THR A 69 8.21 0.44 2.89
C THR A 69 7.74 1.29 1.71
N ASN A 70 7.59 0.68 0.54
CA ASN A 70 7.31 1.43 -0.69
C ASN A 70 5.83 1.63 -0.95
N SER A 71 5.03 0.57 -0.86
CA SER A 71 3.62 0.63 -1.26
C SER A 71 2.67 0.85 -0.10
N TYR A 72 2.74 0.02 0.95
CA TYR A 72 1.86 0.19 2.10
C TYR A 72 2.10 1.51 2.82
N SER A 73 3.35 1.93 2.95
CA SER A 73 3.70 3.17 3.61
C SER A 73 3.12 4.39 2.88
N LYS A 74 3.16 4.37 1.55
CA LYS A 74 2.53 5.43 0.74
C LYS A 74 1.02 5.46 0.94
N ALA A 75 0.38 4.29 0.86
CA ALA A 75 -1.06 4.19 1.07
C ALA A 75 -1.44 4.73 2.45
N LYS A 76 -0.68 4.35 3.46
CA LYS A 76 -0.90 4.78 4.84
C LYS A 76 -0.88 6.30 4.96
N THR A 77 0.08 6.96 4.35
CA THR A 77 0.22 8.42 4.40
C THR A 77 -1.01 9.11 3.82
N TYR A 78 -1.46 8.69 2.65
CA TYR A 78 -2.64 9.29 2.02
C TYR A 78 -3.91 9.03 2.83
N LEU A 79 -4.09 7.81 3.32
CA LEU A 79 -5.29 7.44 4.07
C LEU A 79 -5.35 8.12 5.44
N GLN A 80 -4.20 8.34 6.08
CA GLN A 80 -4.16 9.12 7.32
C GLN A 80 -4.59 10.57 7.07
N ARG A 81 -4.21 11.13 5.92
CA ARG A 81 -4.62 12.47 5.53
C ARG A 81 -6.13 12.53 5.32
N VAL A 82 -6.73 11.48 4.72
CA VAL A 82 -8.18 11.38 4.57
C VAL A 82 -8.87 11.53 5.93
N LEU A 83 -8.39 10.81 6.95
CA LEU A 83 -8.99 10.85 8.27
C LEU A 83 -8.82 12.18 8.99
N GLN A 84 -7.82 12.98 8.62
CA GLN A 84 -7.66 14.32 9.17
C GLN A 84 -8.73 15.28 8.65
N VAL A 85 -9.24 15.02 7.45
CA VAL A 85 -10.20 15.87 6.76
C VAL A 85 -11.64 15.38 6.92
N PHE A 86 -11.82 14.06 6.96
CA PHE A 86 -13.15 13.45 6.92
C PHE A 86 -13.15 12.12 7.70
N PRO A 87 -14.18 11.86 8.54
CA PRO A 87 -14.25 10.59 9.29
C PRO A 87 -14.71 9.43 8.40
N SER A 88 -13.81 8.93 7.55
CA SER A 88 -14.09 7.84 6.62
C SER A 88 -13.92 6.48 7.30
N MET A 89 -14.98 5.70 7.37
CA MET A 89 -14.93 4.35 7.92
C MET A 89 -14.05 3.46 7.03
N GLU A 90 -14.16 3.61 5.72
CA GLU A 90 -13.36 2.82 4.77
C GLU A 90 -11.85 3.07 4.95
N ALA A 91 -11.47 4.34 5.06
CA ALA A 91 -10.06 4.69 5.28
C ALA A 91 -9.57 4.13 6.62
N GLY A 92 -10.38 4.22 7.65
CA GLY A 92 -10.04 3.67 8.96
C GLY A 92 -9.85 2.17 8.93
N ASN A 93 -10.74 1.44 8.27
CA ASN A 93 -10.65 -0.01 8.14
C ASN A 93 -9.40 -0.43 7.34
N THR A 94 -9.10 0.29 6.27
CA THR A 94 -7.91 0.01 5.47
C THR A 94 -6.64 0.26 6.26
N LEU A 95 -6.60 1.33 7.05
CA LEU A 95 -5.45 1.63 7.91
C LEU A 95 -5.24 0.55 8.99
N GLU A 96 -6.32 0.03 9.56
CA GLU A 96 -6.23 -1.07 10.52
C GLU A 96 -5.66 -2.34 9.87
N ARG A 97 -6.06 -2.64 8.65
CA ARG A 97 -5.50 -3.77 7.91
C ARG A 97 -4.02 -3.58 7.62
N ILE A 98 -3.62 -2.38 7.21
CA ILE A 98 -2.21 -2.06 6.97
C ILE A 98 -1.41 -2.26 8.26
N LYS A 99 -1.95 -1.82 9.38
CA LYS A 99 -1.30 -1.97 10.68
C LYS A 99 -1.08 -3.44 11.04
N LYS A 100 -2.07 -4.30 10.77
CA LYS A 100 -1.94 -5.74 10.98
C LYS A 100 -0.85 -6.35 10.10
N ILE A 101 -0.81 -5.94 8.83
CA ILE A 101 0.20 -6.42 7.89
C ILE A 101 1.59 -5.98 8.33
N GLU A 102 1.75 -4.74 8.79
CA GLU A 102 3.01 -4.24 9.35
C GLU A 102 3.48 -5.12 10.51
N ALA A 103 2.58 -5.48 11.40
CA ALA A 103 2.90 -6.32 12.55
C ALA A 103 3.31 -7.74 12.13
N GLU A 104 2.66 -8.30 11.10
CA GLU A 104 2.99 -9.62 10.58
C GLU A 104 4.36 -9.67 9.91
N ILE A 105 4.72 -8.60 9.17
CA ILE A 105 5.98 -8.55 8.42
C ILE A 105 7.16 -8.24 9.34
N ARG A 106 6.95 -7.41 10.33
CA ARG A 106 7.97 -7.07 11.32
C ARG A 106 7.98 -8.09 12.44
#